data_f19af65f68fbcae2475385f09d1bce71
#
_entry.id   f19af65f68fbcae2475385f09d1bce71
#
_cell.length_a   1.000
_cell.length_b   1.000
_cell.length_c   1.000
_cell.angle_alpha   90.00
_cell.angle_beta   90.00
_cell.angle_gamma   90.00
#
_symmetry.space_group_name_H-M   'P 1'
#
loop_
_entity.id
_entity.type
_entity.pdbx_description
1 polymer ?
#
loop_
_entity_poly.entity_id
_entity_poly.type
_entity_poly.pdbx_seq_one_letter_code
_entity_poly.pdbx_strand_id
1 'polypeptide(L)'
;MRHPQVRLLVDVVLLLAAFLTFASGLVLLLVFHAGGGAFRSSALCLSRLTWLNLHRLPALVMVAGLGLHLALNWQAFVARLRQGFSRNSKSRAVSELILYVTFWTVALTGIVAWFFVAGSAPLAGPVPLGWLHHTRHHVVEVHHTVGLVALTLTVHHVGHRWHRMVRGLRSLAPRMPAWKMVDDKEV
;
A
#
# COMPACT_ATOMS: atom_id res chain seq x y z
N MET A 1 5.20 -12.88 -23.80
CA MET A 1 5.01 -11.47 -24.21
C MET A 1 4.90 -10.59 -22.97
N ARG A 2 5.71 -9.54 -22.84
CA ARG A 2 5.68 -8.66 -21.68
C ARG A 2 4.75 -7.49 -22.01
N HIS A 3 3.55 -7.44 -21.45
CA HIS A 3 2.60 -6.35 -21.68
C HIS A 3 2.97 -5.13 -20.81
N PRO A 4 3.67 -4.12 -21.32
CA PRO A 4 4.10 -2.95 -20.52
C PRO A 4 2.91 -2.16 -19.97
N GLN A 5 1.79 -2.13 -20.69
CA GLN A 5 0.56 -1.49 -20.28
C GLN A 5 -0.05 -2.11 -19.01
N VAL A 6 -0.05 -3.46 -18.92
CA VAL A 6 -0.56 -4.16 -17.72
C VAL A 6 0.29 -3.84 -16.49
N ARG A 7 1.61 -3.78 -16.64
CA ARG A 7 2.50 -3.40 -15.52
C ARG A 7 2.23 -1.98 -15.05
N LEU A 8 2.11 -1.05 -15.98
CA LEU A 8 1.82 0.34 -15.65
C LEU A 8 0.46 0.48 -14.97
N LEU A 9 -0.57 -0.23 -15.44
CA LEU A 9 -1.88 -0.26 -14.81
C LEU A 9 -1.81 -0.77 -13.38
N VAL A 10 -1.11 -1.89 -13.15
CA VAL A 10 -0.91 -2.44 -11.80
C VAL A 10 -0.17 -1.46 -10.91
N ASP A 11 0.87 -0.79 -11.40
CA ASP A 11 1.64 0.20 -10.64
C ASP A 11 0.77 1.41 -10.24
N VAL A 12 -0.10 1.89 -11.15
CA VAL A 12 -1.04 3.00 -10.87
C VAL A 12 -2.10 2.59 -9.86
N VAL A 13 -2.71 1.42 -10.03
CA VAL A 13 -3.72 0.89 -9.09
C VAL A 13 -3.10 0.72 -7.70
N LEU A 14 -1.90 0.17 -7.62
CA LEU A 14 -1.16 0.03 -6.36
C LEU A 14 -0.87 1.38 -5.70
N LEU A 15 -0.47 2.39 -6.48
CA LEU A 15 -0.20 3.72 -5.95
C LEU A 15 -1.46 4.35 -5.35
N LEU A 16 -2.60 4.25 -6.05
CA LEU A 16 -3.88 4.78 -5.58
C LEU A 16 -4.36 4.02 -4.34
N ALA A 17 -4.29 2.70 -4.36
CA ALA A 17 -4.67 1.87 -3.22
C ALA A 17 -3.79 2.15 -1.99
N ALA A 18 -2.47 2.30 -2.18
CA ALA A 18 -1.54 2.66 -1.12
C ALA A 18 -1.85 4.05 -0.55
N PHE A 19 -2.10 5.05 -1.40
CA PHE A 19 -2.46 6.39 -0.95
C PHE A 19 -3.73 6.38 -0.08
N LEU A 20 -4.81 5.72 -0.55
CA LEU A 20 -6.06 5.63 0.20
C LEU A 20 -5.89 4.87 1.53
N THR A 21 -5.15 3.76 1.51
CA THR A 21 -4.90 2.95 2.70
C THR A 21 -4.09 3.74 3.74
N PHE A 22 -2.99 4.37 3.34
CA PHE A 22 -2.15 5.11 4.28
C PHE A 22 -2.83 6.39 4.78
N ALA A 23 -3.52 7.14 3.92
CA ALA A 23 -4.25 8.35 4.31
C ALA A 23 -5.36 8.02 5.32
N SER A 24 -6.18 7.01 5.03
CA SER A 24 -7.23 6.56 5.96
C SER A 24 -6.65 5.95 7.24
N GLY A 25 -5.55 5.22 7.16
CA GLY A 25 -4.84 4.67 8.31
C GLY A 25 -4.30 5.76 9.25
N LEU A 26 -3.75 6.84 8.70
CA LEU A 26 -3.31 8.00 9.48
C LEU A 26 -4.49 8.70 10.18
N VAL A 27 -5.62 8.87 9.51
CA VAL A 27 -6.83 9.42 10.17
C VAL A 27 -7.29 8.50 11.30
N LEU A 28 -7.32 7.19 11.09
CA LEU A 28 -7.68 6.24 12.14
C LEU A 28 -6.72 6.29 13.32
N LEU A 29 -5.43 6.40 13.07
CA LEU A 29 -4.39 6.49 14.08
C LEU A 29 -4.45 7.82 14.84
N LEU A 30 -4.48 8.95 14.15
CA LEU A 30 -4.32 10.26 14.77
C LEU A 30 -5.62 10.77 15.41
N VAL A 31 -6.77 10.45 14.80
CA VAL A 31 -8.07 11.01 15.24
C VAL A 31 -8.83 10.06 16.16
N PHE A 32 -8.76 8.75 15.89
CA PHE A 32 -9.58 7.77 16.61
C PHE A 32 -8.79 6.92 17.62
N HIS A 33 -7.45 6.90 17.56
CA HIS A 33 -6.62 6.11 18.48
C HIS A 33 -5.94 6.96 19.56
N ALA A 34 -5.55 8.20 19.28
CA ALA A 34 -4.77 9.05 20.17
C ALA A 34 -5.58 9.65 21.33
N GLY A 35 -6.18 8.80 22.17
CA GLY A 35 -6.65 9.16 23.52
C GLY A 35 -7.93 10.01 23.62
N GLY A 36 -8.35 10.68 22.57
CA GLY A 36 -9.60 11.47 22.55
C GLY A 36 -10.69 10.87 21.67
N GLY A 37 -10.34 9.88 20.90
CA GLY A 37 -11.17 9.37 19.80
C GLY A 37 -12.27 8.39 20.22
N ALA A 38 -12.26 7.89 21.44
CA ALA A 38 -13.37 7.05 21.93
C ALA A 38 -14.70 7.83 21.95
N PHE A 39 -14.66 9.15 22.07
CA PHE A 39 -15.83 10.04 22.10
C PHE A 39 -16.12 10.71 20.75
N ARG A 40 -15.23 10.61 19.75
CA ARG A 40 -15.49 11.14 18.42
C ARG A 40 -16.22 10.12 17.56
N SER A 41 -17.48 10.35 17.27
CA SER A 41 -18.29 9.53 16.36
C SER A 41 -17.91 9.73 14.88
N SER A 42 -17.30 10.88 14.54
CA SER A 42 -16.97 11.26 13.17
C SER A 42 -15.70 12.12 13.07
N ALA A 43 -15.04 12.06 11.94
CA ALA A 43 -13.93 12.92 11.54
C ALA A 43 -14.11 13.32 10.07
N LEU A 44 -13.91 14.60 9.74
CA LEU A 44 -14.11 15.11 8.36
C LEU A 44 -15.48 14.71 7.78
N CYS A 45 -16.54 14.83 8.55
CA CYS A 45 -17.92 14.46 8.19
C CYS A 45 -18.16 12.97 7.93
N LEU A 46 -17.18 12.10 8.16
CA LEU A 46 -17.30 10.65 7.98
C LEU A 46 -17.26 9.91 9.31
N SER A 47 -18.08 8.85 9.42
CA SER A 47 -18.10 8.00 10.59
C SER A 47 -16.81 7.17 10.72
N ARG A 48 -16.49 6.72 11.94
CA ARG A 48 -15.37 5.80 12.17
C ARG A 48 -15.48 4.54 11.30
N LEU A 49 -16.69 4.00 11.13
CA LEU A 49 -16.91 2.81 10.29
C LEU A 49 -16.57 3.08 8.81
N THR A 50 -16.95 4.26 8.32
CA THR A 50 -16.60 4.69 6.94
C THR A 50 -15.09 4.76 6.77
N TRP A 51 -14.36 5.34 7.73
CA TRP A 51 -12.88 5.39 7.71
C TRP A 51 -12.25 4.01 7.77
N LEU A 52 -12.82 3.08 8.58
CA LEU A 52 -12.36 1.68 8.60
C LEU A 52 -12.55 1.00 7.25
N ASN A 53 -13.68 1.22 6.57
CA ASN A 53 -13.92 0.65 5.24
C ASN A 53 -13.00 1.28 4.18
N LEU A 54 -12.77 2.61 4.22
CA LEU A 54 -11.81 3.30 3.36
C LEU A 54 -10.37 2.83 3.59
N HIS A 55 -10.06 2.29 4.77
CA HIS A 55 -8.77 1.68 5.04
C HIS A 55 -8.70 0.23 4.56
N ARG A 56 -9.71 -0.58 4.87
CA ARG A 56 -9.73 -2.03 4.62
C ARG A 56 -9.86 -2.39 3.14
N LEU A 57 -10.79 -1.75 2.41
CA LEU A 57 -11.05 -2.11 1.01
C LEU A 57 -9.85 -1.81 0.10
N PRO A 58 -9.24 -0.60 0.13
CA PRO A 58 -8.01 -0.36 -0.62
C PRO A 58 -6.84 -1.23 -0.16
N ALA A 59 -6.75 -1.58 1.14
CA ALA A 59 -5.72 -2.48 1.65
C ALA A 59 -5.82 -3.87 1.02
N LEU A 60 -7.03 -4.42 0.84
CA LEU A 60 -7.22 -5.70 0.12
C LEU A 60 -6.78 -5.59 -1.34
N VAL A 61 -7.15 -4.51 -2.03
CA VAL A 61 -6.69 -4.24 -3.40
C VAL A 61 -5.17 -4.15 -3.46
N MET A 62 -4.56 -3.49 -2.47
CA MET A 62 -3.12 -3.35 -2.36
C MET A 62 -2.41 -4.68 -2.15
N VAL A 63 -2.92 -5.57 -1.28
CA VAL A 63 -2.37 -6.91 -1.04
C VAL A 63 -2.43 -7.76 -2.31
N ALA A 64 -3.60 -7.80 -2.97
CA ALA A 64 -3.78 -8.54 -4.23
C ALA A 64 -2.90 -7.96 -5.36
N GLY A 65 -2.88 -6.64 -5.49
CA GLY A 65 -2.07 -5.92 -6.46
C GLY A 65 -0.57 -6.11 -6.24
N LEU A 66 -0.10 -6.17 -4.99
CA LEU A 66 1.29 -6.45 -4.66
C LEU A 66 1.69 -7.86 -5.08
N GLY A 67 0.84 -8.86 -4.86
CA GLY A 67 1.04 -10.22 -5.34
C GLY A 67 1.20 -10.26 -6.86
N LEU A 68 0.32 -9.58 -7.59
CA LEU A 68 0.38 -9.46 -9.04
C LEU A 68 1.61 -8.67 -9.50
N HIS A 69 1.94 -7.55 -8.86
CA HIS A 69 3.15 -6.77 -9.16
C HIS A 69 4.41 -7.61 -9.00
N LEU A 70 4.50 -8.40 -7.93
CA LEU A 70 5.62 -9.31 -7.73
C LEU A 70 5.67 -10.39 -8.81
N ALA A 71 4.54 -11.04 -9.12
CA ALA A 71 4.47 -12.08 -10.14
C ALA A 71 4.92 -11.55 -11.51
N LEU A 72 4.47 -10.34 -11.92
CA LEU A 72 4.86 -9.69 -13.16
C LEU A 72 6.35 -9.30 -13.19
N ASN A 73 6.96 -9.08 -12.05
CA ASN A 73 8.36 -8.64 -11.92
C ASN A 73 9.27 -9.70 -11.29
N TRP A 74 8.79 -10.94 -11.12
CA TRP A 74 9.49 -12.02 -10.41
C TRP A 74 10.92 -12.25 -10.86
N GLN A 75 11.14 -12.37 -12.18
CA GLN A 75 12.48 -12.57 -12.73
C GLN A 75 13.44 -11.43 -12.39
N ALA A 76 12.94 -10.18 -12.47
CA ALA A 76 13.73 -9.00 -12.13
C ALA A 76 13.99 -8.92 -10.61
N PHE A 77 13.06 -9.35 -9.78
CA PHE A 77 13.20 -9.42 -8.34
C PHE A 77 14.29 -10.46 -7.96
N VAL A 78 14.19 -11.69 -8.46
CA VAL A 78 15.16 -12.75 -8.19
C VAL A 78 16.56 -12.38 -8.70
N ALA A 79 16.65 -11.79 -9.90
CA ALA A 79 17.94 -11.34 -10.45
C ALA A 79 18.60 -10.29 -9.55
N ARG A 80 17.83 -9.34 -8.99
CA ARG A 80 18.35 -8.33 -8.05
C ARG A 80 18.76 -8.91 -6.71
N LEU A 81 18.00 -9.86 -6.18
CA LEU A 81 18.41 -10.57 -4.96
C LEU A 81 19.74 -11.29 -5.17
N ARG A 82 19.88 -12.04 -6.28
CA ARG A 82 21.14 -12.72 -6.61
C ARG A 82 22.32 -11.76 -6.78
N GLN A 83 22.11 -10.61 -7.43
CA GLN A 83 23.12 -9.56 -7.62
C GLN A 83 23.41 -8.80 -6.31
N GLY A 84 22.43 -8.66 -5.43
CA GLY A 84 22.53 -7.95 -4.15
C GLY A 84 23.48 -8.62 -3.16
N PHE A 85 23.75 -9.91 -3.32
CA PHE A 85 24.81 -10.60 -2.58
C PHE A 85 26.22 -10.31 -3.12
N SER A 86 26.34 -9.66 -4.28
CA SER A 86 27.59 -9.12 -4.82
C SER A 86 27.93 -7.77 -4.17
N ARG A 87 29.22 -7.50 -3.97
CA ARG A 87 29.79 -6.44 -3.09
C ARG A 87 29.29 -5.01 -3.35
N ASN A 88 28.84 -4.67 -4.56
CA ASN A 88 28.48 -3.29 -4.96
C ASN A 88 26.98 -2.97 -4.97
N SER A 89 26.09 -3.92 -4.71
CA SER A 89 24.63 -3.73 -4.88
C SER A 89 23.80 -4.04 -3.63
N LYS A 90 24.46 -4.29 -2.49
CA LYS A 90 23.82 -4.77 -1.25
C LYS A 90 22.68 -3.86 -0.75
N SER A 91 22.85 -2.54 -0.80
CA SER A 91 21.88 -1.60 -0.20
C SER A 91 20.51 -1.61 -0.89
N ARG A 92 20.46 -1.76 -2.21
CA ARG A 92 19.17 -1.78 -2.95
C ARG A 92 18.41 -3.08 -2.76
N ALA A 93 19.09 -4.22 -2.81
CA ALA A 93 18.45 -5.52 -2.59
C ALA A 93 17.92 -5.63 -1.15
N VAL A 94 18.67 -5.13 -0.18
CA VAL A 94 18.25 -5.11 1.23
C VAL A 94 17.03 -4.21 1.42
N SER A 95 17.00 -3.00 0.84
CA SER A 95 15.84 -2.10 0.97
C SER A 95 14.58 -2.67 0.31
N GLU A 96 14.70 -3.32 -0.84
CA GLU A 96 13.56 -3.99 -1.49
C GLU A 96 13.06 -5.19 -0.65
N LEU A 97 13.96 -5.96 -0.03
CA LEU A 97 13.61 -7.06 0.85
C LEU A 97 12.93 -6.56 2.13
N ILE A 98 13.47 -5.54 2.78
CA ILE A 98 12.87 -4.93 3.98
C ILE A 98 11.48 -4.41 3.66
N LEU A 99 11.29 -3.67 2.56
CA LEU A 99 9.98 -3.19 2.13
C LEU A 99 9.00 -4.35 1.97
N TYR A 100 9.44 -5.45 1.37
CA TYR A 100 8.62 -6.63 1.13
C TYR A 100 8.19 -7.31 2.44
N VAL A 101 9.14 -7.58 3.34
CA VAL A 101 8.87 -8.17 4.65
C VAL A 101 7.95 -7.28 5.47
N THR A 102 8.24 -5.98 5.52
CA THR A 102 7.42 -4.98 6.23
C THR A 102 5.99 -4.98 5.73
N PHE A 103 5.81 -5.03 4.41
CA PHE A 103 4.49 -5.01 3.78
C PHE A 103 3.66 -6.24 4.13
N TRP A 104 4.26 -7.44 4.08
CA TRP A 104 3.59 -8.68 4.49
C TRP A 104 3.27 -8.69 5.98
N THR A 105 4.14 -8.16 6.81
CA THR A 105 3.88 -8.04 8.25
C THR A 105 2.67 -7.14 8.51
N VAL A 106 2.59 -5.98 7.84
CA VAL A 106 1.41 -5.08 7.95
C VAL A 106 0.15 -5.75 7.44
N ALA A 107 0.22 -6.46 6.31
CA ALA A 107 -0.93 -7.16 5.75
C ALA A 107 -1.45 -8.25 6.70
N LEU A 108 -0.55 -9.08 7.22
CA LEU A 108 -0.91 -10.15 8.16
C LEU A 108 -1.48 -9.60 9.47
N THR A 109 -0.83 -8.62 10.08
CA THR A 109 -1.33 -7.99 11.32
C THR A 109 -2.66 -7.27 11.10
N GLY A 110 -2.87 -6.64 9.94
CA GLY A 110 -4.14 -6.02 9.58
C GLY A 110 -5.27 -7.03 9.39
N ILE A 111 -4.99 -8.17 8.75
CA ILE A 111 -5.94 -9.27 8.60
C ILE A 111 -6.30 -9.85 9.97
N VAL A 112 -5.30 -10.12 10.81
CA VAL A 112 -5.52 -10.60 12.17
C VAL A 112 -6.35 -9.60 12.97
N ALA A 113 -6.01 -8.31 12.93
CA ALA A 113 -6.76 -7.26 13.59
C ALA A 113 -8.22 -7.19 13.09
N TRP A 114 -8.45 -7.40 11.81
CA TRP A 114 -9.80 -7.35 11.25
C TRP A 114 -10.65 -8.56 11.64
N PHE A 115 -10.14 -9.77 11.43
CA PHE A 115 -10.95 -10.99 11.59
C PHE A 115 -11.05 -11.46 13.04
N PHE A 116 -9.98 -11.30 13.82
CA PHE A 116 -9.94 -11.85 15.17
C PHE A 116 -10.17 -10.82 16.27
N VAL A 117 -10.01 -9.53 15.94
CA VAL A 117 -10.01 -8.46 16.95
C VAL A 117 -11.26 -7.58 16.86
N ALA A 118 -11.87 -7.46 15.68
CA ALA A 118 -12.97 -6.51 15.48
C ALA A 118 -14.32 -6.95 16.11
N GLY A 119 -14.42 -8.13 16.71
CA GLY A 119 -15.66 -8.61 17.38
C GLY A 119 -16.91 -8.69 16.49
N SER A 120 -16.78 -8.30 15.23
CA SER A 120 -17.86 -8.19 14.25
C SER A 120 -17.78 -9.27 13.15
N ALA A 121 -16.88 -10.23 13.30
CA ALA A 121 -16.78 -11.33 12.35
C ALA A 121 -17.94 -12.32 12.64
N PRO A 122 -18.78 -12.66 11.65
CA PRO A 122 -19.80 -13.69 11.80
C PRO A 122 -19.23 -15.10 12.05
N LEU A 123 -17.88 -15.21 12.03
CA LEU A 123 -17.13 -16.44 12.29
C LEU A 123 -16.58 -16.53 13.73
N ALA A 124 -16.75 -15.52 14.54
CA ALA A 124 -16.38 -15.56 15.95
C ALA A 124 -17.43 -16.33 16.74
N GLY A 125 -17.41 -17.66 16.61
CA GLY A 125 -17.97 -18.55 17.63
C GLY A 125 -17.36 -18.22 19.00
N PRO A 126 -17.87 -18.78 20.10
CA PRO A 126 -17.40 -18.49 21.44
C PRO A 126 -15.97 -19.02 21.68
N VAL A 127 -14.99 -18.33 21.09
CA VAL A 127 -13.59 -18.54 21.46
C VAL A 127 -13.42 -17.92 22.84
N PRO A 128 -12.80 -18.61 23.83
CA PRO A 128 -12.54 -18.06 25.15
C PRO A 128 -11.61 -16.84 25.01
N LEU A 129 -12.22 -15.66 25.00
CA LEU A 129 -11.64 -14.41 24.51
C LEU A 129 -10.71 -13.71 25.50
N GLY A 130 -10.44 -14.28 26.68
CA GLY A 130 -9.61 -13.62 27.68
C GLY A 130 -8.20 -13.30 27.21
N TRP A 131 -7.52 -14.24 26.56
CA TRP A 131 -6.17 -14.03 26.03
C TRP A 131 -6.17 -13.21 24.73
N LEU A 132 -7.23 -13.32 23.90
CA LEU A 132 -7.38 -12.51 22.68
C LEU A 132 -7.59 -11.03 23.02
N HIS A 133 -8.25 -10.69 24.11
CA HIS A 133 -8.42 -9.31 24.54
C HIS A 133 -7.08 -8.65 24.92
N HIS A 134 -6.18 -9.40 25.55
CA HIS A 134 -4.83 -8.93 25.89
C HIS A 134 -3.95 -8.78 24.63
N THR A 135 -4.05 -9.72 23.70
CA THR A 135 -3.29 -9.73 22.45
C THR A 135 -3.76 -8.66 21.46
N ARG A 136 -5.03 -8.23 21.57
CA ARG A 136 -5.63 -7.20 20.70
C ARG A 136 -4.82 -5.92 20.63
N HIS A 137 -4.49 -5.39 21.78
CA HIS A 137 -3.76 -4.11 21.88
C HIS A 137 -2.41 -4.24 21.17
N HIS A 138 -1.68 -5.29 21.45
CA HIS A 138 -0.37 -5.53 20.85
C HIS A 138 -0.42 -5.72 19.32
N VAL A 139 -1.40 -6.46 18.80
CA VAL A 139 -1.54 -6.66 17.34
C VAL A 139 -1.81 -5.32 16.63
N VAL A 140 -2.70 -4.50 17.18
CA VAL A 140 -3.03 -3.19 16.61
C VAL A 140 -1.83 -2.24 16.71
N GLU A 141 -1.10 -2.26 17.81
CA GLU A 141 0.09 -1.44 18.03
C GLU A 141 1.23 -1.82 17.08
N VAL A 142 1.48 -3.12 16.90
CA VAL A 142 2.43 -3.63 15.90
C VAL A 142 2.00 -3.22 14.50
N HIS A 143 0.69 -3.36 14.16
CA HIS A 143 0.17 -2.96 12.86
C HIS A 143 0.41 -1.46 12.58
N HIS A 144 0.15 -0.58 13.54
CA HIS A 144 0.38 0.85 13.41
C HIS A 144 1.86 1.18 13.23
N THR A 145 2.72 0.63 14.09
CA THR A 145 4.17 0.89 14.07
C THR A 145 4.79 0.43 12.75
N VAL A 146 4.53 -0.82 12.37
CA VAL A 146 5.04 -1.39 11.11
C VAL A 146 4.39 -0.70 9.90
N GLY A 147 3.13 -0.25 10.02
CA GLY A 147 2.43 0.55 9.01
C GLY A 147 3.10 1.89 8.72
N LEU A 148 3.57 2.60 9.75
CA LEU A 148 4.33 3.85 9.58
C LEU A 148 5.70 3.60 8.91
N VAL A 149 6.38 2.51 9.26
CA VAL A 149 7.61 2.10 8.59
C VAL A 149 7.33 1.76 7.12
N ALA A 150 6.26 1.00 6.84
CA ALA A 150 5.84 0.67 5.48
C ALA A 150 5.52 1.92 4.65
N LEU A 151 4.83 2.92 5.24
CA LEU A 151 4.56 4.20 4.58
C LEU A 151 5.86 4.89 4.16
N THR A 152 6.81 5.03 5.08
CA THR A 152 8.10 5.68 4.83
C THR A 152 8.88 4.98 3.71
N LEU A 153 8.97 3.66 3.78
CA LEU A 153 9.65 2.86 2.77
C LEU A 153 8.94 2.92 1.40
N THR A 154 7.60 2.97 1.40
CA THR A 154 6.81 3.09 0.17
C THR A 154 7.03 4.44 -0.50
N VAL A 155 7.01 5.55 0.26
CA VAL A 155 7.31 6.90 -0.25
C VAL A 155 8.71 6.93 -0.87
N HIS A 156 9.70 6.38 -0.17
CA HIS A 156 11.07 6.27 -0.68
C HIS A 156 11.13 5.45 -1.98
N HIS A 157 10.49 4.28 -2.01
CA HIS A 157 10.47 3.39 -3.19
C HIS A 157 9.80 4.05 -4.39
N VAL A 158 8.64 4.69 -4.19
CA VAL A 158 7.90 5.41 -5.24
C VAL A 158 8.71 6.60 -5.74
N GLY A 159 9.32 7.38 -4.84
CA GLY A 159 10.15 8.54 -5.19
C GLY A 159 11.29 8.17 -6.14
N HIS A 160 12.02 7.07 -5.84
CA HIS A 160 13.06 6.57 -6.73
C HIS A 160 12.57 6.08 -8.09
N ARG A 161 11.30 5.66 -8.18
CA ARG A 161 10.73 5.13 -9.44
C ARG A 161 9.85 6.12 -10.17
N TRP A 162 9.58 7.29 -9.58
CA TRP A 162 8.67 8.31 -10.08
C TRP A 162 8.90 8.68 -11.55
N HIS A 163 10.13 9.01 -11.90
CA HIS A 163 10.47 9.38 -13.28
C HIS A 163 10.21 8.29 -14.32
N ARG A 164 10.33 7.01 -13.93
CA ARG A 164 10.00 5.88 -14.82
C ARG A 164 8.50 5.73 -15.01
N MET A 165 7.73 5.90 -13.95
CA MET A 165 6.27 5.83 -13.99
C MET A 165 5.70 6.98 -14.82
N VAL A 166 6.14 8.21 -14.60
CA VAL A 166 5.70 9.38 -15.37
C VAL A 166 6.03 9.25 -16.85
N ARG A 167 7.23 8.76 -17.21
CA ARG A 167 7.58 8.47 -18.62
C ARG A 167 6.66 7.40 -19.23
N GLY A 168 6.33 6.36 -18.47
CA GLY A 168 5.38 5.34 -18.91
C GLY A 168 3.99 5.92 -19.17
N LEU A 169 3.47 6.77 -18.27
CA LEU A 169 2.18 7.44 -18.43
C LEU A 169 2.18 8.36 -19.68
N ARG A 170 3.24 9.16 -19.86
CA ARG A 170 3.38 10.03 -21.04
C ARG A 170 3.42 9.25 -22.35
N SER A 171 3.96 8.03 -22.37
CA SER A 171 3.98 7.20 -23.57
C SER A 171 2.60 6.66 -23.97
N LEU A 172 1.63 6.69 -23.06
CA LEU A 172 0.23 6.32 -23.33
C LEU A 172 -0.60 7.51 -23.83
N ALA A 173 -0.12 8.74 -23.63
CA ALA A 173 -0.81 9.91 -24.15
C ALA A 173 -0.85 9.85 -25.69
N PRO A 174 -2.02 10.07 -26.31
CA PRO A 174 -2.09 10.10 -27.75
C PRO A 174 -1.13 11.16 -28.28
N ARG A 175 -0.23 10.74 -29.19
CA ARG A 175 0.63 11.70 -29.90
C ARG A 175 -0.27 12.61 -30.70
N MET A 176 -0.27 13.91 -30.42
CA MET A 176 -0.98 14.87 -31.24
C MET A 176 -0.47 14.74 -32.67
N PRO A 177 -1.36 14.58 -33.65
CA PRO A 177 -0.94 14.49 -35.04
C PRO A 177 -0.19 15.75 -35.44
N ALA A 178 0.90 15.60 -36.20
CA ALA A 178 1.85 16.67 -36.57
C ALA A 178 1.15 17.88 -37.23
N TRP A 179 -0.02 17.69 -37.86
CA TRP A 179 -0.76 18.77 -38.50
C TRP A 179 -1.35 19.81 -37.50
N LYS A 180 -1.57 19.46 -36.24
CA LYS A 180 -2.01 20.42 -35.22
C LYS A 180 -0.90 21.35 -34.72
N MET A 181 0.36 21.06 -35.03
CA MET A 181 1.50 21.90 -34.62
C MET A 181 1.84 22.99 -35.66
N VAL A 182 1.19 22.99 -36.82
CA VAL A 182 1.48 23.96 -37.90
C VAL A 182 0.61 25.21 -37.81
N ASP A 183 -0.62 25.09 -37.26
CA ASP A 183 -1.57 26.22 -37.20
C ASP A 183 -1.22 27.32 -36.16
N ASP A 184 -0.38 27.04 -35.17
CA ASP A 184 -0.05 28.05 -34.13
C ASP A 184 1.09 29.02 -34.51
N LYS A 185 1.64 28.93 -35.74
CA LYS A 185 2.72 29.80 -36.19
C LYS A 185 2.30 30.88 -37.23
N GLU A 186 1.04 30.90 -37.60
CA GLU A 186 0.51 31.85 -38.62
C GLU A 186 -0.49 32.88 -38.02
N VAL A 187 -0.41 33.19 -36.72
CA VAL A 187 -1.19 34.30 -36.13
C VAL A 187 -0.24 35.34 -35.53
#